data_e65edec4b0cfe58315954bd7316ce619
#
_entry.id   e65edec4b0cfe58315954bd7316ce619
#
_cell.length_a   1.000
_cell.length_b   1.000
_cell.length_c   1.000
_cell.angle_alpha   90.00
_cell.angle_beta   90.00
_cell.angle_gamma   90.00
#
_symmetry.space_group_name_H-M   'P 1'
#
loop_
_entity.id
_entity.type
_entity.pdbx_description
1 polymer ?
#
loop_
_entity_poly.entity_id
_entity_poly.type
_entity_poly.pdbx_seq_one_letter_code
_entity_poly.pdbx_strand_id
1 'polypeptide(L)'
;MRPPTRPRRHSCAARRAAGALALLAALARAGPILAATLVIHVQTPDGHVLSGAVVTARPLEGQARRPAPVHAVMDQVNRAFAPDLLVVPVGSTVAFPNSDSVSHQIYSFSAAKRFQLPLYHGKPYPPVQFDQTGVITLGCNIHDDMLAYLLVTDAPYFGRTDAQGAWSADVPRGRYQVSIWHPRLRDSQADLERELTVGDADRAELTLHLLKSLQPAPIADRPHSWDY
;
A
#
# COMPACT_ATOMS: atom_id res chain seq x y z
N MET A 1 0.42 -50.63 -90.77
CA MET A 1 1.04 -50.34 -89.47
C MET A 1 1.12 -48.88 -89.26
N ARG A 2 0.32 -48.31 -88.36
CA ARG A 2 0.38 -46.86 -88.03
C ARG A 2 1.03 -46.75 -86.62
N PRO A 3 1.97 -45.79 -86.43
CA PRO A 3 2.56 -45.58 -85.09
C PRO A 3 1.61 -44.81 -84.18
N PRO A 4 1.70 -45.02 -82.84
CA PRO A 4 0.79 -44.40 -81.89
C PRO A 4 1.14 -42.90 -81.68
N THR A 5 0.09 -42.14 -81.64
CA THR A 5 0.11 -40.71 -81.32
C THR A 5 0.37 -40.47 -79.80
N ARG A 6 1.34 -39.65 -79.49
CA ARG A 6 1.64 -39.18 -78.16
C ARG A 6 0.57 -38.18 -77.64
N PRO A 7 0.10 -38.29 -76.41
CA PRO A 7 -0.77 -37.25 -75.90
C PRO A 7 0.01 -36.00 -75.50
N ARG A 8 -0.53 -34.85 -75.87
CA ARG A 8 -0.06 -33.51 -75.52
C ARG A 8 -0.26 -33.31 -73.97
N ARG A 9 0.80 -32.98 -73.28
CA ARG A 9 0.77 -32.49 -71.90
C ARG A 9 0.21 -31.07 -71.90
N HIS A 10 -0.97 -30.85 -71.41
CA HIS A 10 -1.49 -29.55 -71.03
C HIS A 10 -0.80 -29.12 -69.73
N SER A 11 0.07 -28.15 -69.81
CA SER A 11 0.64 -27.48 -68.66
C SER A 11 -0.44 -26.60 -68.02
N CYS A 12 -1.04 -27.05 -66.97
CA CYS A 12 -1.87 -26.22 -66.10
C CYS A 12 -0.96 -25.33 -65.31
N ALA A 13 -0.78 -24.11 -65.80
CA ALA A 13 -0.13 -23.05 -65.01
C ALA A 13 -1.09 -22.66 -63.85
N ALA A 14 -0.87 -23.25 -62.71
CA ALA A 14 -1.55 -22.86 -61.49
C ALA A 14 -1.02 -21.46 -61.09
N ARG A 15 -1.84 -20.44 -61.31
CA ARG A 15 -1.68 -19.11 -60.72
C ARG A 15 -1.79 -19.24 -59.24
N ARG A 16 -0.66 -19.30 -58.54
CA ARG A 16 -0.60 -19.08 -57.09
C ARG A 16 -0.80 -17.58 -56.86
N ALA A 17 -2.03 -17.21 -56.55
CA ALA A 17 -2.33 -15.92 -55.96
C ALA A 17 -1.64 -15.87 -54.60
N ALA A 18 -0.55 -15.14 -54.52
CA ALA A 18 0.07 -14.80 -53.25
C ALA A 18 -0.83 -13.78 -52.52
N GLY A 19 -1.74 -14.28 -51.71
CA GLY A 19 -2.45 -13.47 -50.75
C GLY A 19 -1.47 -13.06 -49.67
N ALA A 20 -0.85 -11.89 -49.87
CA ALA A 20 -0.12 -11.23 -48.78
C ALA A 20 -1.16 -10.81 -47.70
N LEU A 21 -1.36 -11.67 -46.73
CA LEU A 21 -2.07 -11.30 -45.49
C LEU A 21 -1.17 -10.31 -44.75
N ALA A 22 -1.42 -9.02 -44.97
CA ALA A 22 -0.84 -7.98 -44.13
C ALA A 22 -1.48 -8.10 -42.74
N LEU A 23 -0.82 -8.84 -41.87
CA LEU A 23 -1.08 -8.81 -40.44
C LEU A 23 -0.64 -7.43 -39.92
N LEU A 24 -1.55 -6.45 -39.98
CA LEU A 24 -1.40 -5.23 -39.21
C LEU A 24 -1.39 -5.60 -37.74
N ALA A 25 -0.21 -5.88 -37.20
CA ALA A 25 0.01 -5.87 -35.79
C ALA A 25 -0.30 -4.44 -35.31
N ALA A 26 -1.48 -4.25 -34.76
CA ALA A 26 -1.81 -3.08 -33.94
C ALA A 26 -0.89 -3.13 -32.72
N LEU A 27 0.32 -2.64 -32.86
CA LEU A 27 1.14 -2.25 -31.73
C LEU A 27 0.33 -1.17 -31.01
N ALA A 28 -0.34 -1.57 -29.95
CA ALA A 28 -0.86 -0.66 -28.97
C ALA A 28 0.33 0.22 -28.56
N ARG A 29 0.41 1.42 -29.13
CA ARG A 29 1.34 2.43 -28.67
C ARG A 29 0.92 2.74 -27.25
N ALA A 30 1.56 2.11 -26.27
CA ALA A 30 1.62 2.64 -24.92
C ALA A 30 2.33 3.99 -25.06
N GLY A 31 1.55 5.05 -25.23
CA GLY A 31 2.07 6.41 -25.15
C GLY A 31 2.79 6.56 -23.81
N PRO A 32 3.72 7.52 -23.68
CA PRO A 32 4.36 7.77 -22.40
C PRO A 32 3.23 8.00 -21.37
N ILE A 33 3.22 7.19 -20.32
CA ILE A 33 2.36 7.43 -19.17
C ILE A 33 2.88 8.72 -18.56
N LEU A 34 2.25 9.84 -18.88
CA LEU A 34 2.60 11.13 -18.31
C LEU A 34 2.26 11.03 -16.82
N ALA A 35 3.29 10.96 -16.00
CA ALA A 35 3.18 11.02 -14.57
C ALA A 35 2.99 12.47 -14.12
N ALA A 36 2.19 12.67 -13.08
CA ALA A 36 2.05 13.95 -12.41
C ALA A 36 2.26 13.74 -10.92
N THR A 37 2.77 14.75 -10.23
CA THR A 37 2.94 14.67 -8.78
C THR A 37 1.60 14.91 -8.09
N LEU A 38 1.09 13.88 -7.40
CA LEU A 38 -0.06 14.00 -6.50
C LEU A 38 0.44 14.42 -5.12
N VAL A 39 -0.14 15.49 -4.56
CA VAL A 39 0.18 15.98 -3.21
C VAL A 39 -1.08 16.01 -2.37
N ILE A 40 -1.00 15.41 -1.20
CA ILE A 40 -2.09 15.37 -0.22
C ILE A 40 -1.64 16.08 1.05
N HIS A 41 -2.37 17.10 1.45
CA HIS A 41 -2.21 17.77 2.74
C HIS A 41 -3.31 17.30 3.69
N VAL A 42 -2.95 17.03 4.93
CA VAL A 42 -3.90 16.60 5.96
C VAL A 42 -3.89 17.59 7.10
N GLN A 43 -5.09 18.08 7.47
CA GLN A 43 -5.27 19.07 8.52
C GLN A 43 -6.37 18.66 9.49
N THR A 44 -6.22 19.06 10.73
CA THR A 44 -7.25 18.97 11.76
C THR A 44 -8.38 20.01 11.51
N PRO A 45 -9.53 19.93 12.20
CA PRO A 45 -10.63 20.88 11.96
C PRO A 45 -10.27 22.34 12.27
N ASP A 46 -9.32 22.56 13.15
CA ASP A 46 -8.78 23.87 13.54
C ASP A 46 -7.62 24.36 12.65
N GLY A 47 -7.33 23.62 11.56
CA GLY A 47 -6.36 24.00 10.54
C GLY A 47 -4.90 23.63 10.84
N HIS A 48 -4.63 22.93 11.95
CA HIS A 48 -3.27 22.45 12.21
C HIS A 48 -2.91 21.29 11.29
N VAL A 49 -1.66 21.24 10.85
CA VAL A 49 -1.14 20.15 10.03
C VAL A 49 -1.12 18.83 10.80
N LEU A 50 -1.48 17.73 10.14
CA LEU A 50 -1.42 16.38 10.74
C LEU A 50 -0.25 15.59 10.17
N SER A 51 0.82 15.52 10.94
CA SER A 51 1.98 14.67 10.65
C SER A 51 1.69 13.21 11.01
N GLY A 52 2.30 12.27 10.27
CA GLY A 52 2.23 10.85 10.54
C GLY A 52 0.92 10.16 10.12
N ALA A 53 -0.02 10.89 9.52
CA ALA A 53 -1.20 10.28 8.92
C ALA A 53 -0.81 9.38 7.74
N VAL A 54 -1.41 8.22 7.63
CA VAL A 54 -1.25 7.34 6.47
C VAL A 54 -2.18 7.82 5.37
N VAL A 55 -1.62 8.07 4.21
CA VAL A 55 -2.34 8.36 2.97
C VAL A 55 -2.27 7.15 2.07
N THR A 56 -3.39 6.76 1.48
CA THR A 56 -3.45 5.78 0.40
C THR A 56 -4.14 6.39 -0.80
N ALA A 57 -3.63 6.12 -2.02
CA ALA A 57 -4.27 6.54 -3.25
C ALA A 57 -4.41 5.35 -4.20
N ARG A 58 -5.64 5.10 -4.67
CA ARG A 58 -6.00 4.03 -5.58
C ARG A 58 -6.59 4.60 -6.86
N PRO A 59 -6.09 4.24 -8.04
CA PRO A 59 -6.77 4.60 -9.27
C PRO A 59 -8.14 3.94 -9.31
N LEU A 60 -9.15 4.69 -9.73
CA LEU A 60 -10.52 4.20 -9.91
C LEU A 60 -10.69 3.45 -11.22
N GLU A 61 -9.78 3.66 -12.17
CA GLU A 61 -9.81 3.08 -13.50
C GLU A 61 -8.47 2.43 -13.82
N GLY A 62 -8.50 1.40 -14.65
CA GLY A 62 -7.30 0.68 -15.06
C GLY A 62 -6.78 -0.30 -13.99
N GLN A 63 -5.75 -1.04 -14.37
CA GLN A 63 -5.07 -1.95 -13.45
C GLN A 63 -3.82 -1.27 -12.88
N ALA A 64 -3.88 -0.83 -11.65
CA ALA A 64 -2.68 -0.40 -10.95
C ALA A 64 -1.85 -1.62 -10.52
N ARG A 65 -0.54 -1.53 -10.70
CA ARG A 65 0.37 -2.55 -10.19
C ARG A 65 0.34 -2.50 -8.66
N ARG A 66 -0.05 -3.60 -8.03
CA ARG A 66 0.06 -3.73 -6.57
C ARG A 66 1.52 -3.62 -6.15
N PRO A 67 1.80 -2.94 -5.05
CA PRO A 67 3.16 -2.89 -4.51
C PRO A 67 3.62 -4.31 -4.14
N ALA A 68 4.91 -4.57 -4.36
CA ALA A 68 5.49 -5.86 -3.97
C ALA A 68 5.54 -5.99 -2.44
N PRO A 69 5.31 -7.19 -1.90
CA PRO A 69 5.54 -7.45 -0.48
C PRO A 69 6.97 -7.11 -0.06
N VAL A 70 7.13 -6.67 1.17
CA VAL A 70 8.42 -6.31 1.77
C VAL A 70 8.70 -7.10 3.03
N HIS A 71 9.96 -7.12 3.45
CA HIS A 71 10.37 -7.56 4.77
C HIS A 71 10.61 -6.31 5.61
N ALA A 72 9.83 -6.15 6.65
CA ALA A 72 9.91 -4.99 7.54
C ALA A 72 10.27 -5.41 8.96
N VAL A 73 10.62 -4.44 9.79
CA VAL A 73 11.00 -4.64 11.19
C VAL A 73 10.20 -3.66 12.05
N MET A 74 9.66 -4.15 13.14
CA MET A 74 9.12 -3.36 14.25
C MET A 74 9.77 -3.86 15.53
N ASP A 75 10.74 -3.13 16.01
CA ASP A 75 11.54 -3.48 17.18
C ASP A 75 10.80 -3.12 18.49
N GLN A 76 11.31 -3.59 19.59
CA GLN A 76 10.86 -3.28 20.94
C GLN A 76 12.03 -2.65 21.69
N VAL A 77 11.91 -1.37 22.00
CA VAL A 77 12.97 -0.54 22.59
C VAL A 77 12.36 0.38 23.64
N ASN A 78 12.94 0.45 24.82
CA ASN A 78 12.47 1.31 25.91
C ASN A 78 10.97 1.14 26.23
N ARG A 79 10.51 -0.10 26.28
CA ARG A 79 9.09 -0.47 26.52
C ARG A 79 8.13 0.13 25.48
N ALA A 80 8.58 0.29 24.25
CA ALA A 80 7.77 0.79 23.13
C ALA A 80 8.05 -0.01 21.84
N PHE A 81 7.08 -0.05 20.94
CA PHE A 81 7.32 -0.51 19.57
C PHE A 81 7.98 0.60 18.74
N ALA A 82 8.98 0.23 17.97
CA ALA A 82 9.73 1.15 17.10
C ALA A 82 9.81 0.60 15.66
N PRO A 83 9.11 1.22 14.69
CA PRO A 83 8.24 2.39 14.84
C PRO A 83 6.88 2.05 15.50
N ASP A 84 6.20 3.06 16.02
CA ASP A 84 4.84 2.98 16.58
C ASP A 84 3.75 2.76 15.53
N LEU A 85 4.03 3.12 14.29
CA LEU A 85 3.17 2.92 13.13
C LEU A 85 4.01 2.48 11.92
N LEU A 86 3.66 1.31 11.39
CA LEU A 86 4.26 0.74 10.19
C LEU A 86 3.20 0.55 9.11
N VAL A 87 3.54 0.89 7.86
CA VAL A 87 2.67 0.67 6.70
C VAL A 87 3.37 -0.27 5.73
N VAL A 88 2.70 -1.37 5.37
CA VAL A 88 3.29 -2.38 4.48
C VAL A 88 2.29 -2.85 3.42
N PRO A 89 2.77 -3.27 2.25
CA PRO A 89 1.94 -3.98 1.28
C PRO A 89 1.39 -5.31 1.80
N VAL A 90 0.22 -5.71 1.32
CA VAL A 90 -0.33 -7.04 1.57
C VAL A 90 0.66 -8.15 1.13
N GLY A 91 0.79 -9.21 1.92
CA GLY A 91 1.75 -10.30 1.71
C GLY A 91 3.12 -10.06 2.33
N SER A 92 3.37 -8.89 2.92
CA SER A 92 4.64 -8.56 3.59
C SER A 92 4.83 -9.37 4.87
N THR A 93 6.08 -9.51 5.29
CA THR A 93 6.45 -10.08 6.58
C THR A 93 7.06 -9.02 7.48
N VAL A 94 6.77 -9.10 8.77
CA VAL A 94 7.35 -8.20 9.77
C VAL A 94 8.06 -9.03 10.84
N ALA A 95 9.33 -8.70 11.06
CA ALA A 95 10.11 -9.22 12.18
C ALA A 95 9.90 -8.33 13.41
N PHE A 96 9.84 -8.96 14.55
CA PHE A 96 9.68 -8.30 15.85
C PHE A 96 10.85 -8.65 16.75
N PRO A 97 12.05 -8.05 16.54
CA PRO A 97 13.12 -8.21 17.49
C PRO A 97 12.77 -7.57 18.84
N ASN A 98 13.49 -7.96 19.89
CA ASN A 98 13.40 -7.31 21.19
C ASN A 98 14.80 -6.83 21.57
N SER A 99 15.07 -5.56 21.31
CA SER A 99 16.32 -4.89 21.67
C SER A 99 16.26 -4.21 23.05
N ASP A 100 15.17 -4.41 23.76
CA ASP A 100 15.01 -3.92 25.14
C ASP A 100 15.76 -4.81 26.14
N SER A 101 15.97 -4.29 27.34
CA SER A 101 16.58 -5.04 28.44
C SER A 101 15.61 -5.99 29.16
N VAL A 102 14.31 -5.90 28.85
CA VAL A 102 13.23 -6.71 29.46
C VAL A 102 12.52 -7.57 28.43
N SER A 103 11.87 -8.62 28.88
CA SER A 103 11.06 -9.47 28.02
C SER A 103 9.76 -8.77 27.64
N HIS A 104 9.29 -9.01 26.41
CA HIS A 104 8.01 -8.54 25.92
C HIS A 104 7.20 -9.67 25.29
N GLN A 105 5.89 -9.47 25.26
CA GLN A 105 4.94 -10.29 24.53
C GLN A 105 4.30 -9.41 23.45
N ILE A 106 3.96 -9.98 22.29
CA ILE A 106 3.22 -9.26 21.26
C ILE A 106 1.94 -9.99 20.96
N TYR A 107 0.84 -9.28 20.90
CA TYR A 107 -0.44 -9.84 20.48
C TYR A 107 -1.23 -8.88 19.61
N SER A 108 -2.13 -9.45 18.82
CA SER A 108 -3.18 -8.71 18.10
C SER A 108 -4.47 -9.52 18.06
N PHE A 109 -5.58 -8.84 18.29
CA PHE A 109 -6.94 -9.35 18.10
C PHE A 109 -7.65 -8.75 16.89
N SER A 110 -6.94 -7.95 16.07
CA SER A 110 -7.50 -7.30 14.89
C SER A 110 -7.99 -8.31 13.87
N ALA A 111 -9.11 -8.00 13.19
CA ALA A 111 -9.71 -8.90 12.21
C ALA A 111 -8.75 -9.26 11.06
N ALA A 112 -7.93 -8.30 10.60
CA ALA A 112 -6.97 -8.51 9.52
C ALA A 112 -5.83 -9.47 9.91
N LYS A 113 -5.46 -9.55 11.18
CA LYS A 113 -4.47 -10.52 11.68
C LYS A 113 -4.61 -10.73 13.18
N ARG A 114 -4.95 -11.96 13.57
CA ARG A 114 -4.89 -12.40 14.97
C ARG A 114 -3.65 -13.26 15.16
N PHE A 115 -2.81 -12.90 16.13
CA PHE A 115 -1.63 -13.68 16.49
C PHE A 115 -1.13 -13.31 17.88
N GLN A 116 -0.25 -14.16 18.39
CA GLN A 116 0.44 -13.94 19.63
C GLN A 116 1.87 -14.48 19.53
N LEU A 117 2.84 -13.68 19.93
CA LEU A 117 4.21 -14.11 20.21
C LEU A 117 4.32 -14.17 21.74
N PRO A 118 4.60 -15.36 22.30
CA PRO A 118 4.77 -15.49 23.76
C PRO A 118 5.92 -14.61 24.27
N LEU A 119 5.97 -14.45 25.58
CA LEU A 119 7.02 -13.65 26.24
C LEU A 119 8.42 -14.08 25.80
N TYR A 120 9.23 -13.15 25.32
CA TYR A 120 10.61 -13.39 24.87
C TYR A 120 11.53 -12.21 25.13
N HIS A 121 12.82 -12.54 25.23
CA HIS A 121 13.93 -11.61 25.27
C HIS A 121 15.06 -12.17 24.40
N GLY A 122 15.79 -11.30 23.71
CA GLY A 122 16.91 -11.69 22.89
C GLY A 122 16.50 -12.33 21.54
N LYS A 123 16.42 -13.67 21.46
CA LYS A 123 16.15 -14.37 20.20
C LYS A 123 14.72 -14.10 19.70
N PRO A 124 14.56 -13.49 18.51
CA PRO A 124 13.24 -13.20 17.97
C PRO A 124 12.54 -14.46 17.47
N TYR A 125 11.20 -14.41 17.45
CA TYR A 125 10.38 -15.37 16.72
C TYR A 125 10.56 -15.19 15.19
N PRO A 126 10.19 -16.18 14.36
CA PRO A 126 10.11 -16.01 12.93
C PRO A 126 9.21 -14.82 12.56
N PRO A 127 9.53 -14.10 11.47
CA PRO A 127 8.70 -12.99 11.00
C PRO A 127 7.25 -13.42 10.78
N VAL A 128 6.31 -12.56 11.13
CA VAL A 128 4.86 -12.77 10.92
C VAL A 128 4.47 -12.25 9.55
N GLN A 129 3.72 -13.05 8.78
CA GLN A 129 3.20 -12.67 7.48
C GLN A 129 1.82 -12.01 7.61
N PHE A 130 1.57 -10.96 6.80
CA PHE A 130 0.36 -10.15 6.80
C PHE A 130 -0.33 -10.19 5.44
N ASP A 131 -1.31 -11.10 5.28
CA ASP A 131 -1.94 -11.43 3.99
C ASP A 131 -3.28 -10.73 3.76
N GLN A 132 -3.80 -10.00 4.73
CA GLN A 132 -5.08 -9.29 4.65
C GLN A 132 -4.87 -7.81 4.87
N THR A 133 -5.52 -6.99 4.03
CA THR A 133 -5.54 -5.52 4.20
C THR A 133 -6.31 -5.14 5.46
N GLY A 134 -5.87 -4.05 6.07
CA GLY A 134 -6.53 -3.49 7.26
C GLY A 134 -5.55 -2.99 8.30
N VAL A 135 -6.10 -2.47 9.39
CA VAL A 135 -5.34 -1.99 10.54
C VAL A 135 -5.21 -3.11 11.56
N ILE A 136 -3.97 -3.36 11.97
CA ILE A 136 -3.63 -4.30 13.02
C ILE A 136 -3.12 -3.48 14.21
N THR A 137 -3.80 -3.61 15.33
CA THR A 137 -3.37 -3.06 16.60
C THR A 137 -2.54 -4.10 17.34
N LEU A 138 -1.34 -3.71 17.76
CA LEU A 138 -0.39 -4.53 18.49
C LEU A 138 -0.33 -4.05 19.93
N GLY A 139 -0.30 -4.98 20.87
CA GLY A 139 -0.14 -4.71 22.28
C GLY A 139 0.86 -5.64 22.94
N CYS A 140 1.33 -5.25 24.13
CA CYS A 140 2.09 -6.08 25.05
C CYS A 140 1.25 -6.36 26.31
N ASN A 141 1.25 -7.60 26.78
CA ASN A 141 0.39 -7.99 27.91
C ASN A 141 0.96 -7.60 29.28
N ILE A 142 2.21 -7.21 29.36
CA ILE A 142 2.89 -6.86 30.61
C ILE A 142 3.24 -5.38 30.73
N HIS A 143 3.01 -4.60 29.66
CA HIS A 143 3.20 -3.15 29.66
C HIS A 143 2.01 -2.52 28.93
N ASP A 144 1.04 -2.02 29.70
CA ASP A 144 -0.26 -1.54 29.18
C ASP A 144 -0.14 -0.39 28.17
N ASP A 145 0.90 0.43 28.29
CA ASP A 145 1.15 1.58 27.40
C ASP A 145 1.86 1.18 26.10
N MET A 146 2.28 -0.08 25.96
CA MET A 146 3.00 -0.57 24.79
C MET A 146 2.03 -0.90 23.65
N LEU A 147 1.73 0.09 22.83
CA LEU A 147 0.78 0.07 21.73
C LEU A 147 1.43 0.46 20.43
N ALA A 148 1.13 -0.27 19.35
CA ALA A 148 1.54 0.10 17.99
C ALA A 148 0.48 -0.29 16.96
N TYR A 149 0.66 0.22 15.76
CA TYR A 149 -0.22 -0.04 14.64
C TYR A 149 0.56 -0.50 13.41
N LEU A 150 -0.02 -1.47 12.72
CA LEU A 150 0.46 -1.92 11.43
C LEU A 150 -0.70 -1.80 10.45
N LEU A 151 -0.53 -0.97 9.41
CA LEU A 151 -1.51 -0.83 8.35
C LEU A 151 -1.04 -1.64 7.14
N VAL A 152 -1.82 -2.65 6.77
CA VAL A 152 -1.59 -3.46 5.58
C VAL A 152 -2.46 -2.95 4.45
N THR A 153 -1.84 -2.61 3.33
CA THR A 153 -2.53 -2.02 2.18
C THR A 153 -2.20 -2.72 0.87
N ASP A 154 -3.14 -2.75 -0.04
CA ASP A 154 -2.94 -3.12 -1.45
C ASP A 154 -2.99 -1.89 -2.38
N ALA A 155 -3.10 -0.68 -1.81
CA ALA A 155 -3.04 0.55 -2.57
C ALA A 155 -1.67 0.68 -3.25
N PRO A 156 -1.63 1.04 -4.56
CA PRO A 156 -0.36 1.17 -5.27
C PRO A 156 0.47 2.37 -4.79
N TYR A 157 -0.18 3.39 -4.27
CA TYR A 157 0.46 4.58 -3.74
C TYR A 157 0.04 4.78 -2.29
N PHE A 158 0.99 4.84 -1.40
CA PHE A 158 0.75 5.03 0.02
C PHE A 158 1.99 5.57 0.72
N GLY A 159 1.79 6.15 1.87
CA GLY A 159 2.86 6.65 2.73
C GLY A 159 2.32 7.42 3.93
N ARG A 160 3.22 8.03 4.68
CA ARG A 160 2.87 8.86 5.83
C ARG A 160 3.08 10.33 5.49
N THR A 161 2.23 11.18 6.04
CA THR A 161 2.46 12.63 5.97
C THR A 161 3.70 13.02 6.78
N ASP A 162 4.45 13.97 6.24
CA ASP A 162 5.64 14.55 6.87
C ASP A 162 5.29 15.54 8.00
N ALA A 163 6.30 16.24 8.51
CA ALA A 163 6.14 17.25 9.56
C ALA A 163 5.27 18.45 9.12
N GLN A 164 5.10 18.67 7.83
CA GLN A 164 4.25 19.70 7.24
C GLN A 164 2.84 19.18 6.95
N GLY A 165 2.52 17.95 7.35
CA GLY A 165 1.24 17.30 7.08
C GLY A 165 1.03 16.93 5.61
N ALA A 166 2.11 16.84 4.82
CA ALA A 166 2.07 16.56 3.40
C ALA A 166 2.59 15.15 3.07
N TRP A 167 1.97 14.54 2.06
CA TRP A 167 2.43 13.33 1.40
C TRP A 167 2.39 13.54 -0.10
N SER A 168 3.34 13.00 -0.84
CA SER A 168 3.37 13.09 -2.30
C SER A 168 3.84 11.81 -2.96
N ALA A 169 3.35 11.58 -4.18
CA ALA A 169 3.79 10.50 -5.06
C ALA A 169 3.62 10.88 -6.53
N ASP A 170 4.47 10.35 -7.38
CA ASP A 170 4.28 10.45 -8.83
C ASP A 170 3.32 9.35 -9.27
N VAL A 171 2.21 9.77 -9.87
CA VAL A 171 1.11 8.89 -10.27
C VAL A 171 0.72 9.12 -11.73
N PRO A 172 0.25 8.12 -12.47
CA PRO A 172 -0.38 8.32 -13.77
C PRO A 172 -1.56 9.28 -13.70
N ARG A 173 -1.88 9.93 -14.80
CA ARG A 173 -3.11 10.71 -14.94
C ARG A 173 -4.33 9.81 -14.80
N GLY A 174 -5.41 10.30 -14.20
CA GLY A 174 -6.62 9.54 -13.95
C GLY A 174 -7.36 9.96 -12.70
N ARG A 175 -8.43 9.24 -12.38
CA ARG A 175 -9.19 9.46 -11.15
C ARG A 175 -8.68 8.54 -10.06
N TYR A 176 -8.58 9.08 -8.86
CA TYR A 176 -8.06 8.38 -7.68
C TYR A 176 -9.03 8.49 -6.51
N GLN A 177 -9.19 7.39 -5.79
CA GLN A 177 -9.74 7.41 -4.44
C GLN A 177 -8.57 7.59 -3.47
N VAL A 178 -8.59 8.70 -2.75
CA VAL A 178 -7.63 9.03 -1.69
C VAL A 178 -8.28 8.75 -0.35
N SER A 179 -7.59 8.07 0.54
CA SER A 179 -8.06 7.73 1.87
C SER A 179 -6.98 8.03 2.90
N ILE A 180 -7.39 8.43 4.11
CA ILE A 180 -6.50 8.76 5.21
C ILE A 180 -6.80 7.87 6.40
N TRP A 181 -5.74 7.51 7.12
CA TRP A 181 -5.85 6.85 8.42
C TRP A 181 -4.80 7.41 9.40
N HIS A 182 -5.18 7.52 10.66
CA HIS A 182 -4.28 7.86 11.77
C HIS A 182 -4.81 7.22 13.05
N PRO A 183 -3.95 6.75 14.00
CA PRO A 183 -4.40 6.03 15.21
C PRO A 183 -5.38 6.81 16.09
N ARG A 184 -5.32 8.13 16.05
CA ARG A 184 -6.14 9.03 16.88
C ARG A 184 -7.37 9.57 16.18
N LEU A 185 -7.73 9.05 14.99
CA LEU A 185 -8.92 9.48 14.26
C LEU A 185 -10.21 9.14 15.01
N ARG A 186 -11.18 10.03 14.92
CA ARG A 186 -12.56 9.86 15.39
C ARG A 186 -13.57 9.90 14.26
N ASP A 187 -13.13 10.29 13.07
CA ASP A 187 -13.92 10.28 11.85
C ASP A 187 -14.12 8.84 11.37
N SER A 188 -15.23 8.61 10.68
CA SER A 188 -15.42 7.34 9.99
C SER A 188 -14.50 7.26 8.76
N GLN A 189 -14.20 6.06 8.29
CA GLN A 189 -13.40 5.88 7.07
C GLN A 189 -14.04 6.57 5.85
N ALA A 190 -15.37 6.50 5.73
CA ALA A 190 -16.10 7.14 4.65
C ALA A 190 -15.99 8.68 4.67
N ASP A 191 -15.87 9.29 5.86
CA ASP A 191 -15.68 10.73 5.99
C ASP A 191 -14.30 11.19 5.50
N LEU A 192 -13.35 10.27 5.38
CA LEU A 192 -11.94 10.52 5.04
C LEU A 192 -11.55 10.00 3.65
N GLU A 193 -12.53 9.58 2.86
CA GLU A 193 -12.34 9.20 1.47
C GLU A 193 -12.75 10.32 0.53
N ARG A 194 -11.89 10.62 -0.44
CA ARG A 194 -12.16 11.64 -1.46
C ARG A 194 -11.73 11.13 -2.83
N GLU A 195 -12.51 11.49 -3.83
CA GLU A 195 -12.10 11.32 -5.21
C GLU A 195 -11.34 12.57 -5.67
N LEU A 196 -10.27 12.35 -6.41
CA LEU A 196 -9.45 13.39 -7.02
C LEU A 196 -9.10 13.00 -8.46
N THR A 197 -9.15 13.97 -9.38
CA THR A 197 -8.70 13.80 -10.75
C THR A 197 -7.30 14.40 -10.90
N VAL A 198 -6.36 13.57 -11.32
CA VAL A 198 -5.02 13.98 -11.75
C VAL A 198 -5.10 14.22 -13.26
N GLY A 199 -5.19 15.48 -13.65
CA GLY A 199 -5.38 15.93 -15.03
C GLY A 199 -4.07 16.19 -15.76
N ASP A 200 -4.12 17.14 -16.73
CA ASP A 200 -2.98 17.46 -17.60
C ASP A 200 -1.89 18.30 -16.95
N ALA A 201 -2.15 18.88 -15.80
CA ALA A 201 -1.14 19.59 -15.02
C ALA A 201 -0.10 18.61 -14.46
N ASP A 202 1.13 19.07 -14.33
CA ASP A 202 2.23 18.27 -13.77
C ASP A 202 2.07 17.99 -12.27
N ARG A 203 1.11 18.66 -11.62
CA ARG A 203 0.84 18.55 -10.19
C ARG A 203 -0.66 18.63 -9.91
N ALA A 204 -1.13 17.76 -9.04
CA ALA A 204 -2.48 17.79 -8.47
C ALA A 204 -2.38 17.85 -6.95
N GLU A 205 -3.16 18.72 -6.32
CA GLU A 205 -3.14 18.89 -4.86
C GLU A 205 -4.54 18.73 -4.28
N LEU A 206 -4.60 18.14 -3.09
CA LEU A 206 -5.81 18.01 -2.30
C LEU A 206 -5.49 18.28 -0.83
N THR A 207 -6.23 19.17 -0.20
CA THR A 207 -6.21 19.33 1.26
C THR A 207 -7.41 18.61 1.85
N LEU A 208 -7.14 17.65 2.72
CA LEU A 208 -8.14 16.90 3.48
C LEU A 208 -8.20 17.43 4.90
N HIS A 209 -9.37 17.92 5.28
CA HIS A 209 -9.66 18.36 6.64
C HIS A 209 -10.39 17.24 7.39
N LEU A 210 -9.93 16.92 8.59
CA LEU A 210 -10.69 16.09 9.51
C LEU A 210 -11.98 16.81 9.90
N LEU A 211 -13.03 16.06 10.15
CA LEU A 211 -14.31 16.60 10.64
C LEU A 211 -14.34 16.72 12.16
N LYS A 212 -13.56 15.85 12.84
CA LYS A 212 -13.50 15.78 14.30
C LYS A 212 -12.05 15.95 14.78
N SER A 213 -11.90 16.58 15.92
CA SER A 213 -10.61 16.66 16.60
C SER A 213 -10.07 15.25 16.92
N LEU A 214 -8.77 15.09 16.89
CA LEU A 214 -8.11 13.83 17.23
C LEU A 214 -8.42 13.43 18.68
N GLN A 215 -8.40 12.14 18.96
CA GLN A 215 -8.31 11.65 20.31
C GLN A 215 -7.05 12.22 21.00
N PRO A 216 -7.07 12.48 22.30
CA PRO A 216 -5.86 12.83 23.03
C PRO A 216 -4.74 11.81 22.76
N ALA A 217 -3.51 12.27 22.73
CA ALA A 217 -2.38 11.33 22.67
C ALA A 217 -2.44 10.42 23.90
N PRO A 218 -2.06 9.13 23.80
CA PRO A 218 -1.81 8.31 24.96
C PRO A 218 -0.83 9.08 25.86
N ILE A 219 -1.11 9.09 27.16
CA ILE A 219 -0.21 9.72 28.12
C ILE A 219 1.00 8.78 28.21
N ALA A 220 2.08 9.15 27.51
CA ALA A 220 3.38 8.57 27.76
C ALA A 220 3.79 9.00 29.17
N ASP A 221 4.26 8.06 30.00
CA ASP A 221 4.72 8.28 31.37
C ASP A 221 3.63 8.61 32.42
N ARG A 222 2.72 7.68 32.66
CA ARG A 222 2.29 7.51 34.06
C ARG A 222 3.30 6.58 34.73
N PRO A 223 3.99 7.01 35.80
CA PRO A 223 4.74 6.08 36.61
C PRO A 223 3.72 5.01 37.11
N HIS A 224 3.94 3.76 36.67
CA HIS A 224 3.10 2.67 37.16
C HIS A 224 3.34 2.53 38.66
N SER A 225 2.26 2.50 39.45
CA SER A 225 2.32 2.29 40.88
C SER A 225 2.90 0.91 41.29
N TRP A 226 3.43 0.15 40.30
CA TRP A 226 3.97 -1.20 40.43
C TRP A 226 5.47 -1.31 40.07
N ASP A 227 6.16 -0.19 39.88
CA ASP A 227 7.63 -0.18 39.72
C ASP A 227 8.26 -0.46 41.11
N TYR A 228 8.41 -1.76 41.44
CA TYR A 228 9.19 -2.25 42.56
C TYR A 228 10.64 -2.54 42.12
#